data_fbbd82f541d75e3dfc554c6bf5be1d65
#
_entry.id   fbbd82f541d75e3dfc554c6bf5be1d65
#
_cell.length_a   1.000
_cell.length_b   1.000
_cell.length_c   1.000
_cell.angle_alpha   90.00
_cell.angle_beta   90.00
_cell.angle_gamma   90.00
#
_symmetry.space_group_name_H-M   'P 1'
#
loop_
_entity.id
_entity.type
_entity.pdbx_description
1 polymer ?
#
loop_
_entity_poly.entity_id
_entity_poly.type
_entity_poly.pdbx_seq_one_letter_code
_entity_poly.pdbx_strand_id
1 'polypeptide(L)'
;MKRLLHFLLFSFCLLAAIACGKKNGEKITYRFVPELNKPVVYNFKSTTEMNVGGKDVSMQMGMKMQMTPTARENGVTTISTQILDMSVSTGNEEADRSMEQSMQQFKQLFSTLHIITQVNERGNTVGKATYEGLPKEYAEMFQSQMGGSSDLSNNLKYFPEYPIGQGDSWKGKTHTDKIDCDAVY
;
A
#
# COMPACT_ATOMS: atom_id res chain seq x y z
N MET A 1 33.15 -52.44 10.41
CA MET A 1 32.83 -51.07 10.94
C MET A 1 32.61 -50.04 9.85
N LYS A 2 33.44 -49.87 8.82
CA LYS A 2 33.23 -48.86 7.75
C LYS A 2 31.89 -48.96 7.01
N ARG A 3 31.42 -50.18 6.71
CA ARG A 3 30.13 -50.36 5.98
C ARG A 3 28.89 -49.99 6.80
N LEU A 4 28.93 -50.14 8.12
CA LEU A 4 27.84 -49.76 9.02
C LEU A 4 27.70 -48.24 9.11
N LEU A 5 28.85 -47.52 9.10
CA LEU A 5 28.89 -46.07 9.14
C LEU A 5 28.28 -45.44 7.86
N HIS A 6 28.52 -46.04 6.69
CA HIS A 6 27.92 -45.54 5.43
C HIS A 6 26.40 -45.76 5.39
N PHE A 7 25.93 -46.87 5.97
CA PHE A 7 24.48 -47.12 6.03
C PHE A 7 23.76 -46.16 6.97
N LEU A 8 24.39 -45.80 8.09
CA LEU A 8 23.87 -44.78 9.04
C LEU A 8 23.86 -43.38 8.43
N LEU A 9 24.91 -42.99 7.68
CA LEU A 9 24.97 -41.69 7.00
C LEU A 9 23.91 -41.61 5.89
N PHE A 10 23.69 -42.66 5.12
CA PHE A 10 22.70 -42.69 4.05
C PHE A 10 21.27 -42.64 4.60
N SER A 11 21.02 -43.33 5.73
CA SER A 11 19.72 -43.25 6.42
C SER A 11 19.43 -41.86 6.99
N PHE A 12 20.45 -41.16 7.50
CA PHE A 12 20.31 -39.79 8.02
C PHE A 12 20.03 -38.78 6.90
N CYS A 13 20.66 -38.91 5.73
CA CYS A 13 20.38 -38.09 4.56
C CYS A 13 18.96 -38.32 4.00
N LEU A 14 18.44 -39.56 4.05
CA LEU A 14 17.07 -39.83 3.63
C LEU A 14 16.04 -39.23 4.58
N LEU A 15 16.28 -39.23 5.89
CA LEU A 15 15.41 -38.63 6.88
C LEU A 15 15.42 -37.07 6.79
N ALA A 16 16.56 -36.47 6.46
CA ALA A 16 16.66 -35.05 6.23
C ALA A 16 15.91 -34.60 4.96
N ALA A 17 15.88 -35.42 3.91
CA ALA A 17 15.14 -35.13 2.68
C ALA A 17 13.60 -35.16 2.89
N ILE A 18 13.10 -35.96 3.85
CA ILE A 18 11.67 -36.00 4.19
C ILE A 18 11.27 -34.80 5.07
N ALA A 19 12.21 -34.26 5.85
CA ALA A 19 11.95 -33.07 6.68
C ALA A 19 11.86 -31.77 5.87
N CYS A 20 12.37 -31.75 4.63
CA CYS A 20 12.18 -30.62 3.67
C CYS A 20 10.92 -30.76 2.81
N GLY A 21 10.00 -31.65 3.17
CA GLY A 21 8.67 -31.67 2.57
C GLY A 21 7.99 -30.32 2.82
N LYS A 22 7.78 -29.54 1.73
CA LYS A 22 6.89 -28.38 1.74
C LYS A 22 5.67 -28.75 2.56
N LYS A 23 5.48 -28.12 3.72
CA LYS A 23 4.17 -28.10 4.34
C LYS A 23 3.25 -27.48 3.30
N ASN A 24 2.47 -28.30 2.61
CA ASN A 24 1.32 -27.87 1.84
C ASN A 24 0.36 -27.27 2.85
N GLY A 25 0.62 -26.02 3.25
CA GLY A 25 -0.33 -25.23 4.01
C GLY A 25 -1.61 -25.14 3.20
N GLU A 26 -2.74 -25.12 3.89
CA GLU A 26 -4.03 -24.91 3.26
C GLU A 26 -3.95 -23.66 2.38
N LYS A 27 -4.30 -23.81 1.11
CA LYS A 27 -4.32 -22.68 0.17
C LYS A 27 -5.63 -21.94 0.30
N ILE A 28 -5.54 -20.64 0.49
CA ILE A 28 -6.67 -19.75 0.75
C ILE A 28 -6.80 -18.76 -0.40
N THR A 29 -8.01 -18.54 -0.88
CA THR A 29 -8.30 -17.44 -1.80
C THR A 29 -8.60 -16.19 -0.98
N TYR A 30 -7.69 -15.23 -1.02
CA TYR A 30 -7.88 -13.97 -0.32
C TYR A 30 -8.88 -13.08 -1.06
N ARG A 31 -9.71 -12.39 -0.26
CA ARG A 31 -10.70 -11.43 -0.74
C ARG A 31 -10.60 -10.17 0.10
N PHE A 32 -10.73 -9.02 -0.54
CA PHE A 32 -10.83 -7.74 0.13
C PHE A 32 -12.29 -7.52 0.59
N VAL A 33 -12.57 -7.95 1.80
CA VAL A 33 -13.91 -7.88 2.41
C VAL A 33 -13.79 -7.24 3.79
N PRO A 34 -13.40 -5.94 3.89
CA PRO A 34 -13.22 -5.29 5.18
C PRO A 34 -14.55 -5.16 5.92
N GLU A 35 -14.50 -5.14 7.24
CA GLU A 35 -15.67 -4.92 8.09
C GLU A 35 -16.18 -3.49 7.92
N LEU A 36 -17.47 -3.32 7.64
CA LEU A 36 -18.07 -2.00 7.44
C LEU A 36 -18.04 -1.18 8.73
N ASN A 37 -17.81 0.13 8.57
CA ASN A 37 -17.74 1.11 9.64
C ASN A 37 -16.62 0.87 10.67
N LYS A 38 -15.66 0.02 10.34
CA LYS A 38 -14.48 -0.22 11.17
C LYS A 38 -13.27 0.48 10.56
N PRO A 39 -12.84 1.64 11.11
CA PRO A 39 -11.73 2.38 10.58
C PRO A 39 -10.41 1.66 10.82
N VAL A 40 -9.50 1.76 9.85
CA VAL A 40 -8.12 1.32 9.97
C VAL A 40 -7.20 2.51 9.72
N VAL A 41 -6.21 2.70 10.60
CA VAL A 41 -5.25 3.79 10.50
C VAL A 41 -3.94 3.26 9.93
N TYR A 42 -3.45 3.91 8.87
CA TYR A 42 -2.19 3.63 8.21
C TYR A 42 -1.22 4.78 8.43
N ASN A 43 0.04 4.44 8.70
CA ASN A 43 1.15 5.38 8.70
C ASN A 43 2.03 5.08 7.50
N PHE A 44 2.12 6.02 6.59
CA PHE A 44 3.01 5.97 5.43
C PHE A 44 4.25 6.82 5.72
N LYS A 45 5.42 6.29 5.38
CA LYS A 45 6.68 7.03 5.42
C LYS A 45 7.43 6.79 4.13
N SER A 46 7.92 7.86 3.52
CA SER A 46 8.73 7.80 2.31
C SER A 46 9.98 8.64 2.52
N THR A 47 11.12 8.14 2.04
CA THR A 47 12.36 8.92 1.97
C THR A 47 12.74 9.00 0.50
N THR A 48 12.95 10.22 0.03
CA THR A 48 13.40 10.50 -1.34
C THR A 48 14.77 11.15 -1.27
N GLU A 49 15.73 10.56 -1.93
CA GLU A 49 17.08 11.12 -2.09
C GLU A 49 17.20 11.69 -3.49
N MET A 50 17.68 12.93 -3.59
CA MET A 50 17.85 13.61 -4.87
C MET A 50 19.13 14.44 -4.86
N ASN A 51 19.81 14.54 -6.01
CA ASN A 51 20.94 15.42 -6.17
C ASN A 51 20.47 16.74 -6.79
N VAL A 52 20.60 17.83 -6.05
CA VAL A 52 20.19 19.17 -6.48
C VAL A 52 21.43 20.06 -6.51
N GLY A 53 21.88 20.43 -7.72
CA GLY A 53 23.04 21.29 -7.90
C GLY A 53 24.35 20.71 -7.34
N GLY A 54 24.52 19.38 -7.39
CA GLY A 54 25.71 18.67 -6.88
C GLY A 54 25.69 18.41 -5.37
N LYS A 55 24.57 18.69 -4.70
CA LYS A 55 24.33 18.37 -3.28
C LYS A 55 23.28 17.29 -3.15
N ASP A 56 23.56 16.28 -2.36
CA ASP A 56 22.59 15.26 -2.02
C ASP A 56 21.63 15.81 -0.96
N VAL A 57 20.34 15.77 -1.29
CA VAL A 57 19.25 16.21 -0.41
C VAL A 57 18.37 15.01 -0.15
N SER A 58 18.14 14.72 1.13
CA SER A 58 17.18 13.69 1.56
C SER A 58 15.91 14.38 2.06
N MET A 59 14.77 14.00 1.53
CA MET A 59 13.45 14.48 1.96
C MET A 59 12.66 13.30 2.51
N GLN A 60 12.18 13.44 3.74
CA GLN A 60 11.30 12.48 4.37
C GLN A 60 9.88 13.01 4.40
N MET A 61 8.93 12.22 3.95
CA MET A 61 7.50 12.50 4.02
C MET A 61 6.82 11.47 4.92
N GLY A 62 6.05 11.95 5.88
CA GLY A 62 5.15 11.14 6.70
C GLY A 62 3.70 11.49 6.40
N MET A 63 2.83 10.48 6.35
CA MET A 63 1.39 10.65 6.20
C MET A 63 0.66 9.65 7.09
N LYS A 64 -0.31 10.13 7.86
CA LYS A 64 -1.21 9.31 8.65
C LYS A 64 -2.60 9.39 8.03
N MET A 65 -3.15 8.26 7.63
CA MET A 65 -4.45 8.17 6.96
C MET A 65 -5.37 7.23 7.72
N GLN A 66 -6.65 7.55 7.73
CA GLN A 66 -7.71 6.65 8.20
C GLN A 66 -8.56 6.22 7.01
N MET A 67 -8.72 4.93 6.84
CA MET A 67 -9.59 4.33 5.83
C MET A 67 -10.78 3.68 6.52
N THR A 68 -11.98 4.07 6.11
CA THR A 68 -13.23 3.55 6.67
C THR A 68 -14.07 2.95 5.55
N PRO A 69 -14.28 1.63 5.53
CA PRO A 69 -15.26 1.00 4.63
C PRO A 69 -16.67 1.45 5.03
N THR A 70 -17.39 2.13 4.13
CA THR A 70 -18.68 2.76 4.45
C THR A 70 -19.89 2.01 3.89
N ALA A 71 -19.71 1.36 2.74
CA ALA A 71 -20.79 0.59 2.11
C ALA A 71 -20.21 -0.59 1.31
N ARG A 72 -21.05 -1.59 1.02
CA ARG A 72 -20.72 -2.69 0.11
C ARG A 72 -21.93 -3.09 -0.70
N GLU A 73 -21.76 -3.07 -2.02
CA GLU A 73 -22.79 -3.46 -2.97
C GLU A 73 -22.16 -4.25 -4.13
N ASN A 74 -22.75 -5.36 -4.50
CA ASN A 74 -22.34 -6.19 -5.65
C ASN A 74 -20.82 -6.56 -5.65
N GLY A 75 -20.25 -6.85 -4.46
CA GLY A 75 -18.82 -7.17 -4.33
C GLY A 75 -17.88 -5.97 -4.43
N VAL A 76 -18.41 -4.75 -4.46
CA VAL A 76 -17.64 -3.50 -4.45
C VAL A 76 -17.81 -2.82 -3.09
N THR A 77 -16.71 -2.52 -2.42
CA THR A 77 -16.68 -1.80 -1.15
C THR A 77 -16.34 -0.33 -1.38
N THR A 78 -17.17 0.55 -0.89
CA THR A 78 -16.88 2.00 -0.83
C THR A 78 -16.02 2.29 0.39
N ILE A 79 -14.92 3.00 0.19
CA ILE A 79 -13.96 3.36 1.24
C ILE A 79 -13.86 4.88 1.29
N SER A 80 -14.06 5.45 2.47
CA SER A 80 -13.73 6.84 2.75
C SER A 80 -12.35 6.90 3.37
N THR A 81 -11.43 7.63 2.74
CA THR A 81 -10.07 7.87 3.25
C THR A 81 -9.94 9.32 3.69
N GLN A 82 -9.50 9.53 4.92
CA GLN A 82 -9.21 10.83 5.50
C GLN A 82 -7.72 10.92 5.85
N ILE A 83 -7.10 12.04 5.56
CA ILE A 83 -5.73 12.35 5.96
C ILE A 83 -5.78 12.97 7.36
N LEU A 84 -5.23 12.26 8.35
CA LEU A 84 -5.22 12.69 9.74
C LEU A 84 -4.03 13.59 10.08
N ASP A 85 -2.88 13.34 9.44
CA ASP A 85 -1.66 14.12 9.62
C ASP A 85 -0.71 13.97 8.44
N MET A 86 0.11 15.00 8.23
CA MET A 86 1.17 15.03 7.23
C MET A 86 2.39 15.74 7.81
N SER A 87 3.58 15.24 7.49
CA SER A 87 4.86 15.83 7.85
C SER A 87 5.85 15.75 6.70
N VAL A 88 6.70 16.75 6.57
CA VAL A 88 7.84 16.75 5.64
C VAL A 88 9.06 17.21 6.41
N SER A 89 10.20 16.56 6.21
CA SER A 89 11.49 16.96 6.76
C SER A 89 12.59 16.79 5.72
N THR A 90 13.47 17.75 5.65
CA THR A 90 14.66 17.74 4.79
C THR A 90 15.94 17.54 5.59
N GLY A 91 15.85 17.48 6.94
CA GLY A 91 17.00 17.48 7.85
C GLY A 91 17.65 18.87 8.00
N ASN A 92 17.07 19.92 7.39
CA ASN A 92 17.47 21.30 7.58
C ASN A 92 16.39 22.04 8.37
N GLU A 93 16.69 22.48 9.59
CA GLU A 93 15.72 23.07 10.51
C GLU A 93 15.04 24.33 9.97
N GLU A 94 15.71 25.15 9.18
CA GLU A 94 15.16 26.39 8.63
C GLU A 94 14.18 26.08 7.49
N ALA A 95 14.56 25.14 6.60
CA ALA A 95 13.72 24.65 5.53
C ALA A 95 12.49 23.94 6.10
N ASP A 96 12.69 23.10 7.11
CA ASP A 96 11.61 22.34 7.76
C ASP A 96 10.60 23.26 8.43
N ARG A 97 11.04 24.32 9.11
CA ARG A 97 10.13 25.34 9.69
C ARG A 97 9.32 26.09 8.63
N SER A 98 9.96 26.46 7.51
CA SER A 98 9.26 27.14 6.40
C SER A 98 8.23 26.22 5.77
N MET A 99 8.56 24.94 5.57
CA MET A 99 7.63 23.93 5.07
C MET A 99 6.48 23.69 6.04
N GLU A 100 6.74 23.60 7.33
CA GLU A 100 5.70 23.37 8.35
C GLU A 100 4.68 24.50 8.36
N GLN A 101 5.10 25.76 8.25
CA GLN A 101 4.20 26.90 8.14
C GLN A 101 3.30 26.81 6.90
N SER A 102 3.87 26.44 5.76
CA SER A 102 3.12 26.22 4.52
C SER A 102 2.16 25.05 4.63
N MET A 103 2.60 23.96 5.30
CA MET A 103 1.80 22.76 5.51
C MET A 103 0.61 22.96 6.46
N GLN A 104 0.65 23.94 7.38
CA GLN A 104 -0.47 24.18 8.29
C GLN A 104 -1.77 24.56 7.55
N GLN A 105 -1.67 25.36 6.49
CA GLN A 105 -2.84 25.69 5.66
C GLN A 105 -3.39 24.44 4.96
N PHE A 106 -2.50 23.60 4.44
CA PHE A 106 -2.90 22.34 3.82
C PHE A 106 -3.48 21.36 4.84
N LYS A 107 -2.94 21.28 6.07
CA LYS A 107 -3.50 20.43 7.13
C LYS A 107 -4.96 20.76 7.44
N GLN A 108 -5.31 22.03 7.49
CA GLN A 108 -6.72 22.45 7.68
C GLN A 108 -7.60 22.00 6.53
N LEU A 109 -7.14 22.16 5.28
CA LEU A 109 -7.87 21.74 4.10
C LEU A 109 -8.04 20.20 4.06
N PHE A 110 -6.97 19.46 4.34
CA PHE A 110 -6.99 17.99 4.34
C PHE A 110 -7.78 17.40 5.51
N SER A 111 -7.95 18.13 6.63
CA SER A 111 -8.73 17.64 7.77
C SER A 111 -10.21 17.43 7.43
N THR A 112 -10.74 18.15 6.45
CA THR A 112 -12.11 18.03 5.97
C THR A 112 -12.25 17.19 4.71
N LEU A 113 -11.12 16.84 4.06
CA LEU A 113 -11.11 16.07 2.83
C LEU A 113 -11.42 14.61 3.11
N HIS A 114 -12.43 14.09 2.43
CA HIS A 114 -12.70 12.65 2.30
C HIS A 114 -12.48 12.23 0.85
N ILE A 115 -11.57 11.29 0.65
CA ILE A 115 -11.32 10.67 -0.65
C ILE A 115 -12.16 9.41 -0.69
N ILE A 116 -13.18 9.40 -1.53
CA ILE A 116 -14.10 8.27 -1.68
C ILE A 116 -13.64 7.42 -2.85
N THR A 117 -13.31 6.16 -2.57
CA THR A 117 -12.90 5.17 -3.56
C THR A 117 -13.79 3.94 -3.51
N GLN A 118 -13.94 3.27 -4.64
CA GLN A 118 -14.62 1.99 -4.74
C GLN A 118 -13.61 0.90 -5.05
N VAL A 119 -13.65 -0.20 -4.30
CA VAL A 119 -12.68 -1.29 -4.40
C VAL A 119 -13.43 -2.62 -4.47
N ASN A 120 -13.13 -3.45 -5.47
CA ASN A 120 -13.72 -4.77 -5.58
C ASN A 120 -13.08 -5.78 -4.61
N GLU A 121 -13.63 -7.00 -4.53
CA GLU A 121 -13.12 -8.06 -3.65
C GLU A 121 -11.67 -8.50 -3.94
N ARG A 122 -11.12 -8.13 -5.08
CA ARG A 122 -9.72 -8.40 -5.45
C ARG A 122 -8.76 -7.28 -5.06
N GLY A 123 -9.27 -6.21 -4.43
CA GLY A 123 -8.49 -5.04 -4.06
C GLY A 123 -8.26 -4.05 -5.22
N ASN A 124 -8.92 -4.24 -6.36
CA ASN A 124 -8.79 -3.31 -7.48
C ASN A 124 -9.77 -2.16 -7.34
N THR A 125 -9.30 -0.94 -7.63
CA THR A 125 -10.16 0.23 -7.70
C THR A 125 -11.14 0.12 -8.87
N VAL A 126 -12.39 0.49 -8.63
CA VAL A 126 -13.47 0.54 -9.60
C VAL A 126 -13.87 1.99 -9.82
N GLY A 127 -13.75 2.48 -11.04
CA GLY A 127 -14.08 3.86 -11.36
C GLY A 127 -13.03 4.88 -10.88
N LYS A 128 -13.46 6.13 -10.74
CA LYS A 128 -12.62 7.25 -10.31
C LYS A 128 -12.90 7.60 -8.85
N ALA A 129 -11.88 8.06 -8.14
CA ALA A 129 -12.05 8.62 -6.82
C ALA A 129 -12.87 9.92 -6.88
N THR A 130 -13.67 10.17 -5.84
CA THR A 130 -14.35 11.45 -5.62
C THR A 130 -13.81 12.11 -4.36
N TYR A 131 -13.89 13.45 -4.31
CA TYR A 131 -13.33 14.26 -3.24
C TYR A 131 -14.45 15.05 -2.58
N GLU A 132 -14.72 14.75 -1.32
CA GLU A 132 -15.77 15.39 -0.52
C GLU A 132 -15.18 16.24 0.60
N GLY A 133 -15.93 17.21 1.11
CA GLY A 133 -15.51 18.08 2.21
C GLY A 133 -14.61 19.25 1.80
N LEU A 134 -14.32 19.41 0.52
CA LEU A 134 -13.58 20.55 -0.02
C LEU A 134 -14.50 21.56 -0.69
N PRO A 135 -14.14 22.86 -0.70
CA PRO A 135 -14.73 23.83 -1.62
C PRO A 135 -14.57 23.35 -3.07
N LYS A 136 -15.58 23.64 -3.91
CA LYS A 136 -15.67 23.12 -5.28
C LYS A 136 -14.40 23.36 -6.11
N GLU A 137 -13.80 24.53 -5.99
CA GLU A 137 -12.59 24.93 -6.72
C GLU A 137 -11.40 24.01 -6.38
N TYR A 138 -11.25 23.65 -5.10
CA TYR A 138 -10.21 22.73 -4.66
C TYR A 138 -10.51 21.28 -5.06
N ALA A 139 -11.76 20.86 -4.99
CA ALA A 139 -12.15 19.51 -5.43
C ALA A 139 -11.87 19.32 -6.93
N GLU A 140 -12.18 20.29 -7.78
CA GLU A 140 -11.88 20.27 -9.22
C GLU A 140 -10.37 20.26 -9.50
N MET A 141 -9.59 21.05 -8.76
CA MET A 141 -8.13 21.07 -8.86
C MET A 141 -7.56 19.71 -8.48
N PHE A 142 -7.99 19.13 -7.37
CA PHE A 142 -7.56 17.80 -6.94
C PHE A 142 -7.93 16.73 -7.97
N GLN A 143 -9.14 16.78 -8.51
CA GLN A 143 -9.60 15.85 -9.52
C GLN A 143 -8.81 15.97 -10.82
N SER A 144 -8.40 17.17 -11.22
CA SER A 144 -7.58 17.37 -12.42
C SER A 144 -6.12 16.95 -12.23
N GLN A 145 -5.55 17.20 -11.06
CA GLN A 145 -4.14 16.89 -10.78
C GLN A 145 -3.92 15.43 -10.32
N MET A 146 -4.83 14.90 -9.51
CA MET A 146 -4.75 13.56 -8.94
C MET A 146 -5.71 12.56 -9.59
N GLY A 147 -6.71 13.02 -10.32
CA GLY A 147 -7.71 12.17 -10.98
C GLY A 147 -7.18 11.36 -12.18
N GLY A 148 -6.00 11.72 -12.70
CA GLY A 148 -5.26 10.89 -13.66
C GLY A 148 -4.42 9.80 -13.01
N SER A 149 -4.06 10.00 -11.75
CA SER A 149 -3.40 8.97 -10.92
C SER A 149 -4.39 8.54 -9.83
N SER A 150 -5.38 7.75 -10.19
CA SER A 150 -6.29 7.05 -9.26
C SER A 150 -5.56 6.18 -8.22
N ASP A 151 -4.31 6.46 -7.97
CA ASP A 151 -3.32 5.51 -7.53
C ASP A 151 -2.89 5.61 -6.06
N LEU A 152 -3.46 6.51 -5.27
CA LEU A 152 -3.36 6.33 -3.81
C LEU A 152 -4.10 5.05 -3.37
N SER A 153 -5.11 4.63 -4.12
CA SER A 153 -5.82 3.36 -3.90
C SER A 153 -5.23 2.17 -4.67
N ASN A 154 -4.40 2.39 -5.67
CA ASN A 154 -3.74 1.33 -6.42
C ASN A 154 -2.72 0.53 -5.57
N ASN A 155 -2.31 1.06 -4.43
CA ASN A 155 -1.46 0.34 -3.47
C ASN A 155 -2.18 -0.79 -2.72
N LEU A 156 -3.50 -0.90 -2.84
CA LEU A 156 -4.28 -2.01 -2.28
C LEU A 156 -4.42 -3.19 -3.25
N LYS A 157 -3.90 -3.07 -4.46
CA LYS A 157 -3.93 -4.15 -5.42
C LYS A 157 -3.28 -5.37 -4.83
N TYR A 158 -3.86 -6.50 -5.07
CA TYR A 158 -3.12 -7.68 -5.43
C TYR A 158 -3.35 -8.89 -4.59
N PHE A 159 -4.61 -9.18 -4.35
CA PHE A 159 -4.93 -10.57 -4.08
C PHE A 159 -4.97 -11.33 -5.42
N PRO A 160 -4.19 -12.41 -5.57
CA PRO A 160 -4.21 -13.23 -6.77
C PRO A 160 -5.57 -13.90 -6.95
N GLU A 161 -5.88 -14.26 -8.20
CA GLU A 161 -7.14 -14.95 -8.51
C GLU A 161 -7.15 -16.41 -8.01
N TYR A 162 -5.98 -16.94 -7.80
CA TYR A 162 -5.76 -18.33 -7.38
C TYR A 162 -5.46 -18.41 -5.88
N PRO A 163 -5.76 -19.57 -5.25
CA PRO A 163 -5.44 -19.77 -3.84
C PRO A 163 -3.93 -19.75 -3.59
N ILE A 164 -3.51 -19.04 -2.54
CA ILE A 164 -2.12 -18.95 -2.10
C ILE A 164 -1.95 -19.50 -0.69
N GLY A 165 -0.79 -20.06 -0.40
CA GLY A 165 -0.40 -20.59 0.89
C GLY A 165 0.81 -19.86 1.47
N GLN A 166 1.23 -20.27 2.65
CA GLN A 166 2.40 -19.71 3.31
C GLN A 166 3.67 -19.94 2.47
N GLY A 167 4.38 -18.87 2.14
CA GLY A 167 5.61 -18.90 1.34
C GLY A 167 5.38 -18.84 -0.17
N ASP A 168 4.12 -18.77 -0.64
CA ASP A 168 3.84 -18.47 -2.03
C ASP A 168 4.14 -16.98 -2.29
N SER A 169 4.54 -16.66 -3.51
CA SER A 169 4.72 -15.30 -3.99
C SER A 169 3.93 -15.10 -5.28
N TRP A 170 3.50 -13.87 -5.54
CA TRP A 170 2.79 -13.53 -6.77
C TRP A 170 3.25 -12.18 -7.30
N LYS A 171 3.03 -11.96 -8.59
CA LYS A 171 3.37 -10.71 -9.27
C LYS A 171 2.12 -9.88 -9.50
N GLY A 172 2.21 -8.60 -9.19
CA GLY A 172 1.25 -7.58 -9.57
C GLY A 172 1.86 -6.64 -10.59
N LYS A 173 1.05 -6.16 -11.55
CA LYS A 173 1.42 -5.10 -12.47
C LYS A 173 0.58 -3.87 -12.21
N THR A 174 1.22 -2.73 -12.10
CA THR A 174 0.55 -1.44 -12.07
C THR A 174 0.95 -0.68 -13.32
N HIS A 175 -0.04 -0.28 -14.09
CA HIS A 175 0.14 0.55 -15.26
C HIS A 175 -0.47 1.93 -14.98
N THR A 176 0.32 2.96 -15.11
CA THR A 176 -0.14 4.35 -15.12
C THR A 176 0.26 4.97 -16.45
N ASP A 177 -0.34 6.08 -16.85
CA ASP A 177 -0.01 6.78 -18.10
C ASP A 177 1.49 7.16 -18.23
N LYS A 178 2.24 7.08 -17.13
CA LYS A 178 3.65 7.49 -17.08
C LYS A 178 4.62 6.43 -16.55
N ILE A 179 4.12 5.42 -15.85
CA ILE A 179 4.98 4.46 -15.14
C ILE A 179 4.36 3.07 -15.18
N ASP A 180 5.15 2.09 -15.58
CA ASP A 180 4.88 0.67 -15.41
C ASP A 180 5.66 0.15 -14.20
N CYS A 181 4.97 -0.44 -13.24
CA CYS A 181 5.61 -1.07 -12.10
C CYS A 181 5.25 -2.54 -12.02
N ASP A 182 6.26 -3.39 -11.87
CA ASP A 182 6.11 -4.79 -11.48
C ASP A 182 6.39 -4.91 -9.98
N ALA A 183 5.47 -5.48 -9.22
CA ALA A 183 5.64 -5.78 -7.81
C ALA A 183 5.60 -7.29 -7.57
N VAL A 184 6.40 -7.75 -6.62
CA VAL A 184 6.39 -9.13 -6.13
C VAL A 184 5.95 -9.08 -4.66
N TYR A 185 4.95 -9.87 -4.32
CA TYR A 185 4.35 -9.94 -2.98
C TYR A 185 4.62 -11.31 -2.38
#